data_b3edf758fad1a6c255086f1a82867caa
#
_entry.id   b3edf758fad1a6c255086f1a82867caa
#
_cell.length_a   1.000
_cell.length_b   1.000
_cell.length_c   1.000
_cell.angle_alpha   90.00
_cell.angle_beta   90.00
_cell.angle_gamma   90.00
#
_symmetry.space_group_name_H-M   'P 1'
#
loop_
_entity.id
_entity.type
_entity.pdbx_description
1 polymer ?
#
loop_
_entity_poly.entity_id
_entity_poly.type
_entity_poly.pdbx_seq_one_letter_code
_entity_poly.pdbx_strand_id
1 'polypeptide(L)'
;MRLAFLFLCLSLFIPDRQGQAQITRRNRTPQIPPPTILEYKPRSTLVVPEHKVPQAKFPAVDFHGHPPALNSPGTIQSVVTAMDELNLRVMVQARGSSGTALTRQIQAVRAAGMQDRFVFFTTVDLRSIGPGSGARIASQLEEDVTAGAVGIGEIGKGFGLLTRKADGSRLEMDDPELDVVWQTASRLGIPVFVHTGDPAEFFEPLDFENERWLEMALFPNRRFNDRSRFPEFNELMEERDRMLERHPNTTWVLAHMSWYTQDLGRLGELFDRFPNVYAEVGAVLYDLGRQPRFARDFFVKYQDRILFGKDSFQPDEYPYYWRVFETEDEYFDYYRDYHAFWKLYGMGLPDDVLRKIYYENAQRIIPDMPRNGFSGEN
;
A
#
# COMPACT_ATOMS: atom_id res chain seq x y z
N MET A 1 -25.92 -51.52 54.77
CA MET A 1 -25.70 -50.08 55.11
C MET A 1 -24.56 -49.56 54.17
N ARG A 2 -24.92 -48.81 53.16
CA ARG A 2 -23.93 -48.12 52.29
C ARG A 2 -24.16 -46.61 52.45
N LEU A 3 -23.20 -45.92 53.06
CA LEU A 3 -23.19 -44.45 53.17
C LEU A 3 -22.81 -43.87 51.79
N ALA A 4 -23.65 -43.04 51.21
CA ALA A 4 -23.33 -42.20 50.06
C ALA A 4 -22.83 -40.85 50.58
N PHE A 5 -21.57 -40.47 50.22
CA PHE A 5 -21.05 -39.12 50.43
C PHE A 5 -21.46 -38.23 49.28
N LEU A 6 -22.26 -37.19 49.61
CA LEU A 6 -22.60 -36.14 48.66
C LEU A 6 -21.48 -35.07 48.73
N PHE A 7 -20.72 -34.94 47.64
CA PHE A 7 -19.80 -33.81 47.47
C PHE A 7 -20.57 -32.60 46.93
N LEU A 8 -20.72 -31.62 47.78
CA LEU A 8 -21.28 -30.31 47.42
C LEU A 8 -20.16 -29.47 46.84
N CYS A 9 -20.05 -29.31 45.48
CA CYS A 9 -19.15 -28.34 44.84
C CYS A 9 -19.71 -26.94 45.02
N LEU A 10 -19.13 -26.18 45.96
CA LEU A 10 -19.31 -24.73 46.08
C LEU A 10 -18.47 -24.08 44.99
N SER A 11 -19.06 -23.67 43.87
CA SER A 11 -18.41 -22.79 42.90
C SER A 11 -18.35 -21.37 43.48
N LEU A 12 -17.18 -21.00 43.96
CA LEU A 12 -16.86 -19.62 44.32
C LEU A 12 -16.83 -18.77 43.02
N PHE A 13 -17.89 -17.98 42.82
CA PHE A 13 -17.88 -16.89 41.86
C PHE A 13 -16.86 -15.85 42.36
N ILE A 14 -15.68 -15.79 41.77
CA ILE A 14 -14.74 -14.69 41.93
C ILE A 14 -15.21 -13.61 40.94
N PRO A 15 -15.74 -12.47 41.39
CA PRO A 15 -16.10 -11.42 40.45
C PRO A 15 -14.82 -10.87 39.79
N ASP A 16 -14.85 -10.79 38.47
CA ASP A 16 -13.77 -10.25 37.67
C ASP A 16 -13.47 -8.80 38.08
N ARG A 17 -12.37 -8.59 38.83
CA ARG A 17 -11.95 -7.26 39.29
C ARG A 17 -11.47 -6.35 38.15
N GLN A 18 -11.21 -6.87 36.94
CA GLN A 18 -10.79 -6.04 35.82
C GLN A 18 -11.96 -5.19 35.27
N GLY A 19 -13.17 -5.72 35.24
CA GLY A 19 -14.35 -4.98 34.83
C GLY A 19 -14.71 -3.79 35.72
N GLN A 20 -14.49 -3.90 37.03
CA GLN A 20 -14.80 -2.82 37.98
C GLN A 20 -13.83 -1.63 37.93
N ALA A 21 -12.57 -1.85 37.60
CA ALA A 21 -11.58 -0.77 37.46
C ALA A 21 -11.81 0.10 36.22
N GLN A 22 -12.33 -0.48 35.14
CA GLN A 22 -12.71 0.26 33.93
C GLN A 22 -14.00 1.07 34.12
N ILE A 23 -14.99 0.54 34.85
CA ILE A 23 -16.28 1.21 35.10
C ILE A 23 -16.08 2.47 35.95
N THR A 24 -15.20 2.45 36.94
CA THR A 24 -14.92 3.62 37.80
C THR A 24 -14.17 4.76 37.09
N ARG A 25 -13.42 4.49 36.00
CA ARG A 25 -12.79 5.53 35.19
C ARG A 25 -13.74 6.19 34.18
N ARG A 26 -14.70 5.45 33.65
CA ARG A 26 -15.70 5.95 32.69
C ARG A 26 -16.69 6.97 33.28
N ASN A 27 -16.89 6.99 34.60
CA ASN A 27 -17.87 7.86 35.27
C ASN A 27 -17.31 9.20 35.79
N ARG A 28 -16.07 9.57 35.43
CA ARG A 28 -15.53 10.88 35.81
C ARG A 28 -15.82 11.89 34.70
N THR A 29 -16.71 12.82 35.00
CA THR A 29 -16.94 13.98 34.13
C THR A 29 -15.75 14.93 34.24
N PRO A 30 -15.16 15.38 33.10
CA PRO A 30 -14.13 16.41 33.12
C PRO A 30 -14.63 17.68 33.79
N GLN A 31 -13.81 18.33 34.64
CA GLN A 31 -14.17 19.61 35.30
C GLN A 31 -14.12 20.79 34.33
N ILE A 32 -13.45 20.65 33.21
CA ILE A 32 -13.40 21.62 32.12
C ILE A 32 -13.94 20.95 30.84
N PRO A 33 -14.58 21.73 29.92
CA PRO A 33 -15.05 21.18 28.65
C PRO A 33 -13.89 20.48 27.90
N PRO A 34 -14.09 19.23 27.44
CA PRO A 34 -13.05 18.55 26.67
C PRO A 34 -12.89 19.22 25.31
N PRO A 35 -11.65 19.34 24.80
CA PRO A 35 -11.42 19.79 23.44
C PRO A 35 -11.96 18.76 22.44
N THR A 36 -12.20 19.19 21.22
CA THR A 36 -12.47 18.27 20.12
C THR A 36 -11.20 17.49 19.74
N ILE A 37 -11.35 16.36 19.05
CA ILE A 37 -10.20 15.59 18.55
C ILE A 37 -9.29 16.42 17.63
N LEU A 38 -9.83 17.42 16.94
CA LEU A 38 -9.07 18.34 16.07
C LEU A 38 -8.22 19.33 16.88
N GLU A 39 -8.67 19.69 18.07
CA GLU A 39 -8.02 20.69 18.94
C GLU A 39 -7.03 20.06 19.92
N TYR A 40 -7.22 18.78 20.27
CA TYR A 40 -6.38 18.08 21.22
C TYR A 40 -5.05 17.65 20.61
N LYS A 41 -4.06 18.55 20.65
CA LYS A 41 -2.71 18.33 20.12
C LYS A 41 -1.65 18.51 21.22
N PRO A 42 -1.55 17.54 22.17
CA PRO A 42 -0.61 17.66 23.28
C PRO A 42 0.83 17.62 22.76
N ARG A 43 1.68 18.50 23.30
CA ARG A 43 3.11 18.46 23.04
C ARG A 43 3.76 17.35 23.87
N SER A 44 4.60 16.56 23.22
CA SER A 44 5.42 15.58 23.92
C SER A 44 6.41 16.29 24.84
N THR A 45 6.61 15.73 26.03
CA THR A 45 7.67 16.11 26.98
C THR A 45 8.86 15.16 26.91
N LEU A 46 8.82 14.16 26.03
CA LEU A 46 9.93 13.23 25.84
C LEU A 46 11.15 13.95 25.26
N VAL A 47 12.31 13.59 25.79
CA VAL A 47 13.62 13.98 25.26
C VAL A 47 14.31 12.70 24.80
N VAL A 48 14.20 12.41 23.51
CA VAL A 48 14.75 11.21 22.85
C VAL A 48 15.62 11.63 21.67
N PRO A 49 16.53 10.78 21.20
CA PRO A 49 17.26 11.04 19.96
C PRO A 49 16.32 11.30 18.79
N GLU A 50 16.69 12.24 17.94
CA GLU A 50 15.95 12.56 16.72
C GLU A 50 16.92 12.64 15.55
N HIS A 51 16.65 11.85 14.51
CA HIS A 51 17.45 11.83 13.30
C HIS A 51 16.67 12.46 12.14
N LYS A 52 17.30 13.40 11.47
CA LYS A 52 16.81 13.92 10.19
C LYS A 52 17.36 13.04 9.07
N VAL A 53 16.46 12.45 8.30
CA VAL A 53 16.82 11.58 7.17
C VAL A 53 16.24 12.18 5.89
N PRO A 54 16.89 13.22 5.32
CA PRO A 54 16.34 13.96 4.19
C PRO A 54 16.31 13.15 2.89
N GLN A 55 17.14 12.14 2.77
CA GLN A 55 17.28 11.29 1.59
C GLN A 55 17.45 9.83 1.99
N ALA A 56 17.10 8.90 1.10
CA ALA A 56 17.29 7.47 1.32
C ALA A 56 18.79 7.13 1.47
N LYS A 57 19.11 6.23 2.40
CA LYS A 57 20.49 5.74 2.64
C LYS A 57 21.12 5.09 1.39
N PHE A 58 20.31 4.38 0.62
CA PHE A 58 20.69 3.77 -0.66
C PHE A 58 19.83 4.34 -1.78
N PRO A 59 20.32 4.35 -3.04
CA PRO A 59 19.50 4.74 -4.17
C PRO A 59 18.21 3.93 -4.20
N ALA A 60 17.08 4.60 -4.37
CA ALA A 60 15.78 3.94 -4.31
C ALA A 60 15.02 3.98 -5.65
N VAL A 61 14.18 2.96 -5.87
CA VAL A 61 13.16 2.94 -6.89
C VAL A 61 11.83 3.27 -6.20
N ASP A 62 11.15 4.34 -6.63
CA ASP A 62 9.76 4.53 -6.25
C ASP A 62 8.87 3.72 -7.19
N PHE A 63 8.44 2.53 -6.72
CA PHE A 63 7.59 1.63 -7.50
C PHE A 63 6.16 2.16 -7.66
N HIS A 64 5.69 2.98 -6.73
CA HIS A 64 4.36 3.57 -6.71
C HIS A 64 4.40 5.08 -6.98
N GLY A 65 5.14 5.46 -8.03
CA GLY A 65 5.28 6.86 -8.40
C GLY A 65 4.05 7.39 -9.13
N HIS A 66 3.56 8.54 -8.67
CA HIS A 66 2.52 9.32 -9.35
C HIS A 66 3.02 10.74 -9.65
N PRO A 67 4.12 10.89 -10.42
CA PRO A 67 4.59 12.22 -10.79
C PRO A 67 3.55 12.95 -11.66
N PRO A 68 3.66 14.27 -11.81
CA PRO A 68 2.95 15.00 -12.86
C PRO A 68 3.19 14.37 -14.23
N ALA A 69 2.27 14.58 -15.18
CA ALA A 69 2.42 14.04 -16.54
C ALA A 69 3.75 14.49 -17.17
N LEU A 70 4.59 13.54 -17.56
CA LEU A 70 5.96 13.76 -18.06
C LEU A 70 5.96 14.16 -19.53
N ASN A 71 5.24 15.23 -19.88
CA ASN A 71 5.02 15.68 -21.25
C ASN A 71 5.86 16.89 -21.67
N SER A 72 6.60 17.51 -20.75
CA SER A 72 7.40 18.69 -21.04
C SER A 72 8.78 18.63 -20.38
N PRO A 73 9.83 19.21 -21.01
CA PRO A 73 11.18 19.23 -20.43
C PRO A 73 11.23 19.86 -19.04
N GLY A 74 10.48 20.94 -18.80
CA GLY A 74 10.44 21.61 -17.49
C GLY A 74 9.86 20.73 -16.38
N THR A 75 8.75 20.02 -16.64
CA THR A 75 8.16 19.09 -15.68
C THR A 75 9.11 17.93 -15.40
N ILE A 76 9.70 17.35 -16.44
CA ILE A 76 10.65 16.24 -16.31
C ILE A 76 11.85 16.67 -15.45
N GLN A 77 12.47 17.83 -15.74
CA GLN A 77 13.59 18.35 -14.99
C GLN A 77 13.24 18.61 -13.52
N SER A 78 12.06 19.21 -13.25
CA SER A 78 11.60 19.47 -11.87
C SER A 78 11.45 18.19 -11.07
N VAL A 79 10.85 17.14 -11.67
CA VAL A 79 10.71 15.84 -11.01
C VAL A 79 12.07 15.20 -10.75
N VAL A 80 12.98 15.22 -11.74
CA VAL A 80 14.34 14.65 -11.58
C VAL A 80 15.13 15.39 -10.50
N THR A 81 15.04 16.71 -10.43
CA THR A 81 15.70 17.48 -9.37
C THR A 81 15.22 17.05 -7.98
N ALA A 82 13.91 16.91 -7.78
CA ALA A 82 13.38 16.42 -6.51
C ALA A 82 13.77 14.96 -6.22
N MET A 83 13.83 14.11 -7.25
CA MET A 83 14.33 12.73 -7.11
C MET A 83 15.80 12.70 -6.66
N ASP A 84 16.64 13.58 -7.20
CA ASP A 84 18.07 13.64 -6.83
C ASP A 84 18.25 14.06 -5.36
N GLU A 85 17.47 15.04 -4.90
CA GLU A 85 17.48 15.48 -3.50
C GLU A 85 17.04 14.37 -2.51
N LEU A 86 16.22 13.43 -2.96
CA LEU A 86 15.68 12.32 -2.17
C LEU A 86 16.49 11.01 -2.30
N ASN A 87 17.50 10.97 -3.15
CA ASN A 87 18.21 9.75 -3.58
C ASN A 87 17.27 8.73 -4.25
N LEU A 88 16.26 9.20 -5.00
CA LEU A 88 15.41 8.36 -5.85
C LEU A 88 16.10 8.22 -7.22
N ARG A 89 16.56 7.02 -7.55
CA ARG A 89 17.29 6.78 -8.81
C ARG A 89 16.35 6.53 -9.98
N VAL A 90 15.27 5.78 -9.76
CA VAL A 90 14.24 5.49 -10.78
C VAL A 90 12.85 5.68 -10.18
N MET A 91 11.97 6.23 -10.98
CA MET A 91 10.54 6.30 -10.65
C MET A 91 9.73 5.51 -11.68
N VAL A 92 8.86 4.64 -11.18
CA VAL A 92 7.83 3.97 -11.98
C VAL A 92 6.69 4.97 -12.18
N GLN A 93 6.37 5.31 -13.42
CA GLN A 93 5.14 6.07 -13.72
C GLN A 93 3.95 5.11 -13.63
N ALA A 94 3.45 4.94 -12.38
CA ALA A 94 2.41 3.97 -12.05
C ALA A 94 0.99 4.46 -12.32
N ARG A 95 0.78 5.77 -12.54
CA ARG A 95 -0.55 6.28 -12.89
C ARG A 95 -1.10 5.69 -14.19
N GLY A 96 -0.25 5.06 -14.97
CA GLY A 96 -0.58 4.41 -16.21
C GLY A 96 -1.20 5.32 -17.27
N SER A 97 -0.73 5.15 -18.49
CA SER A 97 -1.37 5.70 -19.69
C SER A 97 -1.21 4.66 -20.80
N SER A 98 -2.08 4.69 -21.79
CA SER A 98 -2.12 3.70 -22.88
C SER A 98 -2.05 4.41 -24.22
N GLY A 99 -1.60 3.70 -25.24
CA GLY A 99 -1.57 4.14 -26.63
C GLY A 99 -0.76 5.43 -26.83
N THR A 100 -1.33 6.38 -27.55
CA THR A 100 -0.66 7.65 -27.91
C THR A 100 -0.23 8.46 -26.67
N ALA A 101 -0.98 8.40 -25.58
CA ALA A 101 -0.65 9.16 -24.36
C ALA A 101 0.61 8.57 -23.68
N LEU A 102 0.74 7.25 -23.64
CA LEU A 102 1.92 6.54 -23.16
C LEU A 102 3.14 6.88 -24.03
N THR A 103 3.01 6.67 -25.35
CA THR A 103 4.09 6.91 -26.31
C THR A 103 4.61 8.35 -26.23
N ARG A 104 3.74 9.34 -26.06
CA ARG A 104 4.11 10.75 -25.93
C ARG A 104 4.97 10.98 -24.69
N GLN A 105 4.64 10.42 -23.53
CA GLN A 105 5.43 10.58 -22.31
C GLN A 105 6.80 9.90 -22.46
N ILE A 106 6.85 8.69 -23.00
CA ILE A 106 8.10 7.97 -23.23
C ILE A 106 9.03 8.78 -24.17
N GLN A 107 8.48 9.33 -25.26
CA GLN A 107 9.25 10.15 -26.20
C GLN A 107 9.74 11.46 -25.56
N ALA A 108 8.92 12.12 -24.73
CA ALA A 108 9.32 13.33 -24.05
C ALA A 108 10.48 13.09 -23.06
N VAL A 109 10.42 11.99 -22.29
CA VAL A 109 11.50 11.59 -21.37
C VAL A 109 12.78 11.23 -22.14
N ARG A 110 12.69 10.51 -23.26
CA ARG A 110 13.84 10.20 -24.13
C ARG A 110 14.44 11.46 -24.73
N ALA A 111 13.63 12.39 -25.21
CA ALA A 111 14.07 13.66 -25.76
C ALA A 111 14.77 14.55 -24.72
N ALA A 112 14.40 14.41 -23.45
CA ALA A 112 15.06 15.08 -22.33
C ALA A 112 16.37 14.38 -21.87
N GLY A 113 16.71 13.20 -22.42
CA GLY A 113 17.87 12.40 -22.01
C GLY A 113 17.71 11.73 -20.63
N MET A 114 16.47 11.54 -20.17
CA MET A 114 16.15 11.05 -18.81
C MET A 114 15.54 9.63 -18.82
N GLN A 115 15.76 8.86 -19.89
CA GLN A 115 15.18 7.53 -20.06
C GLN A 115 15.63 6.50 -19.01
N ASP A 116 16.73 6.73 -18.31
CA ASP A 116 17.24 5.89 -17.23
C ASP A 116 16.74 6.31 -15.85
N ARG A 117 15.85 7.33 -15.79
CA ARG A 117 15.25 7.83 -14.56
C ARG A 117 13.79 7.42 -14.40
N PHE A 118 13.14 6.97 -15.45
CA PHE A 118 11.73 6.61 -15.45
C PHE A 118 11.49 5.30 -16.19
N VAL A 119 10.62 4.49 -15.65
CA VAL A 119 9.97 3.38 -16.35
C VAL A 119 8.45 3.60 -16.37
N PHE A 120 7.77 3.09 -17.39
CA PHE A 120 6.36 3.38 -17.61
C PHE A 120 5.54 2.11 -17.50
N PHE A 121 4.49 2.17 -16.68
CA PHE A 121 3.44 1.18 -16.69
C PHE A 121 2.30 1.65 -17.60
N THR A 122 1.66 0.70 -18.29
CA THR A 122 0.44 0.96 -19.02
C THR A 122 -0.78 0.80 -18.12
N THR A 123 -1.91 1.33 -18.53
CA THR A 123 -3.20 1.13 -17.86
C THR A 123 -4.13 0.27 -18.70
N VAL A 124 -5.07 -0.40 -18.03
CA VAL A 124 -6.14 -1.17 -18.65
C VAL A 124 -7.48 -0.47 -18.42
N ASP A 125 -8.27 -0.33 -19.49
CA ASP A 125 -9.62 0.24 -19.38
C ASP A 125 -10.61 -0.84 -18.95
N LEU A 126 -10.94 -0.83 -17.67
CA LEU A 126 -11.87 -1.77 -17.05
C LEU A 126 -13.33 -1.27 -17.06
N ARG A 127 -13.60 -0.15 -17.70
CA ARG A 127 -14.99 0.37 -17.80
C ARG A 127 -15.78 -0.44 -18.82
N SER A 128 -17.00 -0.77 -18.43
CA SER A 128 -17.94 -1.46 -19.34
C SER A 128 -17.41 -2.81 -19.89
N ILE A 129 -16.74 -3.58 -19.03
CA ILE A 129 -16.29 -4.93 -19.38
C ILE A 129 -17.50 -5.78 -19.78
N GLY A 130 -17.34 -6.54 -20.85
CA GLY A 130 -18.31 -7.48 -21.41
C GLY A 130 -17.64 -8.43 -22.40
N PRO A 131 -18.39 -9.30 -23.07
CA PRO A 131 -17.82 -10.30 -23.97
C PRO A 131 -16.83 -9.72 -24.99
N GLY A 132 -15.60 -10.24 -25.01
CA GLY A 132 -14.51 -9.82 -25.92
C GLY A 132 -13.71 -8.60 -25.43
N SER A 133 -14.06 -8.00 -24.30
CA SER A 133 -13.30 -6.86 -23.74
C SER A 133 -11.89 -7.26 -23.35
N GLY A 134 -11.73 -8.43 -22.72
CA GLY A 134 -10.42 -8.93 -22.29
C GLY A 134 -9.45 -9.12 -23.48
N ALA A 135 -9.92 -9.68 -24.58
CA ALA A 135 -9.10 -9.86 -25.79
C ALA A 135 -8.65 -8.50 -26.37
N ARG A 136 -9.54 -7.50 -26.39
CA ARG A 136 -9.21 -6.14 -26.86
C ARG A 136 -8.19 -5.47 -25.94
N ILE A 137 -8.34 -5.62 -24.62
CA ILE A 137 -7.39 -5.09 -23.63
C ILE A 137 -6.03 -5.78 -23.80
N ALA A 138 -6.00 -7.10 -23.98
CA ALA A 138 -4.77 -7.86 -24.20
C ALA A 138 -4.02 -7.40 -25.45
N SER A 139 -4.72 -7.13 -26.55
CA SER A 139 -4.12 -6.58 -27.77
C SER A 139 -3.52 -5.20 -27.55
N GLN A 140 -4.24 -4.29 -26.85
CA GLN A 140 -3.72 -2.97 -26.51
C GLN A 140 -2.49 -3.06 -25.59
N LEU A 141 -2.47 -4.03 -24.67
CA LEU A 141 -1.32 -4.28 -23.79
C LEU A 141 -0.06 -4.67 -24.60
N GLU A 142 -0.20 -5.54 -25.60
CA GLU A 142 0.92 -5.92 -26.49
C GLU A 142 1.48 -4.71 -27.26
N GLU A 143 0.59 -3.83 -27.74
CA GLU A 143 0.99 -2.59 -28.41
C GLU A 143 1.73 -1.65 -27.46
N ASP A 144 1.24 -1.48 -26.24
CA ASP A 144 1.84 -0.60 -25.22
C ASP A 144 3.21 -1.12 -24.74
N VAL A 145 3.38 -2.44 -24.59
CA VAL A 145 4.67 -3.05 -24.27
C VAL A 145 5.66 -2.85 -25.43
N THR A 146 5.21 -3.01 -26.67
CA THR A 146 6.01 -2.71 -27.87
C THR A 146 6.43 -1.23 -27.91
N ALA A 147 5.60 -0.32 -27.40
CA ALA A 147 5.92 1.10 -27.29
C ALA A 147 6.88 1.43 -26.15
N GLY A 148 7.06 0.51 -25.19
CA GLY A 148 8.02 0.65 -24.08
C GLY A 148 7.42 0.62 -22.68
N ALA A 149 6.18 0.16 -22.51
CA ALA A 149 5.65 -0.14 -21.18
C ALA A 149 6.30 -1.42 -20.63
N VAL A 150 6.59 -1.44 -19.33
CA VAL A 150 7.26 -2.56 -18.63
C VAL A 150 6.42 -3.15 -17.50
N GLY A 151 5.16 -2.79 -17.41
CA GLY A 151 4.21 -3.26 -16.40
C GLY A 151 2.80 -2.73 -16.66
N ILE A 152 1.84 -3.25 -15.92
CA ILE A 152 0.45 -2.78 -15.88
C ILE A 152 0.18 -2.11 -14.54
N GLY A 153 -0.47 -0.97 -14.53
CA GLY A 153 -0.98 -0.34 -13.30
C GLY A 153 -0.45 1.08 -13.05
N GLU A 154 -0.78 1.65 -11.93
CA GLU A 154 -1.60 1.06 -10.88
C GLU A 154 -3.04 0.83 -11.38
N ILE A 155 -3.56 -0.40 -11.27
CA ILE A 155 -4.98 -0.63 -11.46
C ILE A 155 -5.66 -0.14 -10.18
N GLY A 156 -6.31 1.03 -10.25
CA GLY A 156 -6.80 1.75 -9.09
C GLY A 156 -7.96 1.06 -8.38
N LYS A 157 -8.21 1.48 -7.15
CA LYS A 157 -9.19 0.91 -6.20
C LYS A 157 -10.63 0.76 -6.70
N GLY A 158 -10.97 1.37 -7.82
CA GLY A 158 -12.26 1.15 -8.47
C GLY A 158 -12.47 -0.29 -8.93
N PHE A 159 -11.39 -1.00 -9.25
CA PHE A 159 -11.43 -2.40 -9.64
C PHE A 159 -11.92 -3.28 -8.48
N GLY A 160 -12.91 -4.08 -8.73
CA GLY A 160 -13.61 -4.88 -7.70
C GLY A 160 -14.57 -4.07 -6.81
N LEU A 161 -14.32 -2.80 -6.56
CA LEU A 161 -15.10 -1.99 -5.60
C LEU A 161 -16.21 -1.16 -6.27
N LEU A 162 -15.87 -0.40 -7.31
CA LEU A 162 -16.77 0.60 -7.92
C LEU A 162 -17.07 0.33 -9.39
N THR A 163 -16.16 -0.33 -10.07
CA THR A 163 -16.24 -0.53 -11.52
C THR A 163 -17.44 -1.40 -11.89
N ARG A 164 -18.14 -1.00 -12.95
CA ARG A 164 -19.32 -1.72 -13.45
C ARG A 164 -19.04 -2.31 -14.83
N LYS A 165 -19.61 -3.49 -15.07
CA LYS A 165 -19.65 -4.17 -16.36
C LYS A 165 -20.64 -3.48 -17.32
N ALA A 166 -20.63 -3.88 -18.56
CA ALA A 166 -21.55 -3.35 -19.58
C ALA A 166 -23.05 -3.60 -19.24
N ASP A 167 -23.36 -4.65 -18.52
CA ASP A 167 -24.70 -5.00 -18.04
C ASP A 167 -25.11 -4.29 -16.73
N GLY A 168 -24.22 -3.45 -16.17
CA GLY A 168 -24.44 -2.70 -14.94
C GLY A 168 -24.09 -3.44 -13.65
N SER A 169 -23.78 -4.73 -13.70
CA SER A 169 -23.28 -5.50 -12.54
C SER A 169 -21.90 -5.01 -12.09
N ARG A 170 -21.50 -5.32 -10.86
CA ARG A 170 -20.14 -5.02 -10.36
C ARG A 170 -19.13 -5.89 -11.13
N LEU A 171 -18.02 -5.29 -11.50
CA LEU A 171 -16.88 -6.04 -12.02
C LEU A 171 -16.11 -6.64 -10.84
N GLU A 172 -16.21 -7.93 -10.64
CA GLU A 172 -15.44 -8.67 -9.64
C GLU A 172 -13.96 -8.75 -10.04
N MET A 173 -13.06 -8.85 -9.06
CA MET A 173 -11.62 -8.90 -9.36
C MET A 173 -11.24 -10.17 -10.11
N ASP A 174 -11.93 -11.26 -9.85
CA ASP A 174 -11.74 -12.55 -10.50
C ASP A 174 -12.69 -12.80 -11.70
N ASP A 175 -13.21 -11.73 -12.31
CA ASP A 175 -14.04 -11.87 -13.53
C ASP A 175 -13.27 -12.61 -14.64
N PRO A 176 -13.79 -13.72 -15.17
CA PRO A 176 -13.08 -14.54 -16.15
C PRO A 176 -12.81 -13.84 -17.49
N GLU A 177 -13.55 -12.77 -17.81
CA GLU A 177 -13.27 -11.96 -19.00
C GLU A 177 -11.87 -11.32 -18.98
N LEU A 178 -11.29 -11.16 -17.78
CA LEU A 178 -9.96 -10.58 -17.59
C LEU A 178 -8.83 -11.61 -17.60
N ASP A 179 -9.12 -12.90 -17.56
CA ASP A 179 -8.10 -13.96 -17.50
C ASP A 179 -7.07 -13.85 -18.65
N VAL A 180 -7.52 -13.53 -19.86
CA VAL A 180 -6.65 -13.34 -21.01
C VAL A 180 -5.70 -12.14 -20.85
N VAL A 181 -6.09 -11.12 -20.11
CA VAL A 181 -5.24 -9.94 -19.81
C VAL A 181 -4.08 -10.34 -18.92
N TRP A 182 -4.39 -11.09 -17.85
CA TRP A 182 -3.39 -11.55 -16.87
C TRP A 182 -2.44 -12.60 -17.48
N GLN A 183 -2.97 -13.50 -18.29
CA GLN A 183 -2.16 -14.44 -19.08
C GLN A 183 -1.24 -13.74 -20.08
N THR A 184 -1.71 -12.64 -20.69
CA THR A 184 -0.88 -11.84 -21.59
C THR A 184 0.23 -11.13 -20.85
N ALA A 185 -0.03 -10.55 -19.67
CA ALA A 185 1.01 -9.97 -18.81
C ALA A 185 2.08 -11.01 -18.44
N SER A 186 1.67 -12.22 -18.05
CA SER A 186 2.56 -13.35 -17.78
C SER A 186 3.43 -13.71 -19.00
N ARG A 187 2.84 -13.84 -20.17
CA ARG A 187 3.55 -14.16 -21.42
C ARG A 187 4.55 -13.08 -21.82
N LEU A 188 4.23 -11.82 -21.57
CA LEU A 188 5.11 -10.67 -21.82
C LEU A 188 6.16 -10.49 -20.71
N GLY A 189 6.06 -11.23 -19.62
CA GLY A 189 7.01 -11.16 -18.48
C GLY A 189 6.94 -9.84 -17.70
N ILE A 190 5.80 -9.15 -17.71
CA ILE A 190 5.64 -7.85 -17.05
C ILE A 190 4.77 -7.98 -15.79
N PRO A 191 5.07 -7.23 -14.70
CA PRO A 191 4.27 -7.23 -13.49
C PRO A 191 2.93 -6.55 -13.66
N VAL A 192 1.95 -6.99 -12.86
CA VAL A 192 0.63 -6.36 -12.70
C VAL A 192 0.55 -5.74 -11.33
N PHE A 193 0.44 -4.42 -11.27
CA PHE A 193 0.32 -3.65 -10.05
C PHE A 193 -1.14 -3.28 -9.80
N VAL A 194 -1.70 -3.79 -8.71
CA VAL A 194 -3.14 -3.71 -8.43
C VAL A 194 -3.43 -3.16 -7.04
N HIS A 195 -4.37 -2.21 -6.99
CA HIS A 195 -4.90 -1.63 -5.78
C HIS A 195 -6.26 -2.27 -5.45
N THR A 196 -6.32 -3.05 -4.39
CA THR A 196 -7.53 -3.75 -3.95
C THR A 196 -8.19 -3.00 -2.79
N GLY A 197 -9.29 -2.32 -3.06
CA GLY A 197 -10.07 -1.67 -1.99
C GLY A 197 -9.38 -0.48 -1.32
N ASP A 198 -9.61 -0.34 -0.03
CA ASP A 198 -9.05 0.67 0.90
C ASP A 198 -8.92 0.02 2.30
N PRO A 199 -8.42 0.72 3.34
CA PRO A 199 -8.31 0.18 4.69
C PRO A 199 -9.60 -0.49 5.18
N ALA A 200 -9.47 -1.60 5.92
CA ALA A 200 -10.62 -2.38 6.41
C ALA A 200 -11.62 -1.52 7.19
N GLU A 201 -11.13 -0.55 7.96
CA GLU A 201 -11.93 0.36 8.76
C GLU A 201 -12.89 1.23 7.93
N PHE A 202 -12.63 1.42 6.63
CA PHE A 202 -13.52 2.16 5.73
C PHE A 202 -14.80 1.39 5.39
N PHE A 203 -14.77 0.07 5.61
CA PHE A 203 -15.89 -0.84 5.40
C PHE A 203 -16.69 -1.09 6.66
N GLU A 204 -16.21 -0.62 7.82
CA GLU A 204 -16.82 -0.76 9.13
C GLU A 204 -17.74 0.43 9.48
N PRO A 205 -18.64 0.31 10.48
CA PRO A 205 -19.44 1.43 10.95
C PRO A 205 -18.60 2.64 11.34
N LEU A 206 -19.11 3.84 11.02
CA LEU A 206 -18.49 5.10 11.41
C LEU A 206 -18.97 5.52 12.80
N ASP A 207 -18.40 4.93 13.83
CA ASP A 207 -18.64 5.25 15.24
C ASP A 207 -17.32 5.62 15.95
N PHE A 208 -17.34 5.81 17.29
CA PHE A 208 -16.12 6.23 18.01
C PHE A 208 -15.17 5.08 18.33
N GLU A 209 -15.46 3.88 17.92
CA GLU A 209 -14.56 2.73 18.02
C GLU A 209 -13.76 2.55 16.73
N ASN A 210 -14.13 3.26 15.66
CA ASN A 210 -13.41 3.21 14.39
C ASN A 210 -12.15 4.09 14.42
N GLU A 211 -10.98 3.48 14.30
CA GLU A 211 -9.66 4.16 14.33
C GLU A 211 -9.48 5.20 13.23
N ARG A 212 -10.21 5.08 12.10
CA ARG A 212 -10.14 5.98 10.95
C ARG A 212 -11.32 6.96 10.88
N TRP A 213 -12.02 7.14 12.00
CA TRP A 213 -13.19 8.01 12.08
C TRP A 213 -12.92 9.42 11.55
N LEU A 214 -11.81 10.03 11.95
CA LEU A 214 -11.47 11.40 11.55
C LEU A 214 -11.29 11.52 10.04
N GLU A 215 -10.57 10.60 9.43
CA GLU A 215 -10.36 10.58 7.99
C GLU A 215 -11.68 10.42 7.24
N MET A 216 -12.52 9.48 7.64
CA MET A 216 -13.82 9.25 7.01
C MET A 216 -14.82 10.39 7.29
N ALA A 217 -14.68 11.11 8.39
CA ALA A 217 -15.47 12.30 8.65
C ALA A 217 -15.07 13.46 7.73
N LEU A 218 -13.77 13.62 7.45
CA LEU A 218 -13.24 14.64 6.54
C LEU A 218 -13.46 14.28 5.06
N PHE A 219 -13.42 12.97 4.72
CA PHE A 219 -13.52 12.47 3.35
C PHE A 219 -14.68 11.47 3.20
N PRO A 220 -15.94 11.94 3.12
CA PRO A 220 -17.13 11.05 3.07
C PRO A 220 -17.13 10.06 1.90
N ASN A 221 -16.43 10.35 0.82
CA ASN A 221 -16.29 9.48 -0.35
C ASN A 221 -15.38 8.24 -0.10
N ARG A 222 -14.75 8.15 1.10
CA ARG A 222 -13.97 7.00 1.55
C ARG A 222 -14.78 6.03 2.42
N ARG A 223 -16.10 6.19 2.53
CA ARG A 223 -16.99 5.32 3.34
C ARG A 223 -17.56 4.24 2.45
N PHE A 224 -17.23 2.98 2.75
CA PHE A 224 -17.68 1.79 2.00
C PHE A 224 -18.50 0.83 2.85
N ASN A 225 -19.10 1.31 3.93
CA ASN A 225 -19.91 0.50 4.86
C ASN A 225 -21.38 0.31 4.44
N ASP A 226 -21.82 0.88 3.31
CA ASP A 226 -23.14 0.67 2.73
C ASP A 226 -23.16 -0.63 1.90
N ARG A 227 -23.62 -1.73 2.47
CA ARG A 227 -23.67 -3.07 1.84
C ARG A 227 -24.61 -3.17 0.64
N SER A 228 -25.49 -2.22 0.45
CA SER A 228 -26.31 -2.16 -0.76
C SER A 228 -25.52 -1.67 -1.99
N ARG A 229 -24.35 -1.07 -1.79
CA ARG A 229 -23.51 -0.42 -2.81
C ARG A 229 -22.15 -1.04 -2.97
N PHE A 230 -21.57 -1.55 -1.89
CA PHE A 230 -20.19 -2.01 -1.83
C PHE A 230 -20.10 -3.43 -1.25
N PRO A 231 -19.16 -4.27 -1.74
CA PRO A 231 -18.86 -5.55 -1.13
C PRO A 231 -18.30 -5.36 0.28
N GLU A 232 -18.25 -6.43 1.05
CA GLU A 232 -17.47 -6.45 2.29
C GLU A 232 -15.97 -6.45 2.00
N PHE A 233 -15.17 -5.97 2.96
CA PHE A 233 -13.71 -5.99 2.82
C PHE A 233 -13.20 -7.40 2.53
N ASN A 234 -13.65 -8.40 3.30
CA ASN A 234 -13.20 -9.77 3.11
C ASN A 234 -13.67 -10.38 1.78
N GLU A 235 -14.88 -10.07 1.31
CA GLU A 235 -15.37 -10.50 -0.01
C GLU A 235 -14.43 -10.03 -1.12
N LEU A 236 -14.04 -8.75 -1.08
CA LEU A 236 -13.11 -8.16 -2.04
C LEU A 236 -11.73 -8.81 -1.99
N MET A 237 -11.23 -9.12 -0.79
CA MET A 237 -9.95 -9.81 -0.62
C MET A 237 -10.00 -11.26 -1.12
N GLU A 238 -11.12 -11.95 -0.96
CA GLU A 238 -11.33 -13.30 -1.48
C GLU A 238 -11.40 -13.33 -3.01
N GLU A 239 -12.05 -12.35 -3.63
CA GLU A 239 -12.03 -12.20 -5.11
C GLU A 239 -10.60 -12.01 -5.63
N ARG A 240 -9.83 -11.14 -5.00
CA ARG A 240 -8.40 -10.97 -5.30
C ARG A 240 -7.64 -12.29 -5.16
N ASP A 241 -7.82 -13.02 -4.06
CA ASP A 241 -7.12 -14.27 -3.81
C ASP A 241 -7.46 -15.32 -4.88
N ARG A 242 -8.73 -15.42 -5.30
CA ARG A 242 -9.13 -16.31 -6.43
C ARG A 242 -8.48 -15.88 -7.75
N MET A 243 -8.35 -14.57 -8.00
CA MET A 243 -7.62 -14.06 -9.16
C MET A 243 -6.14 -14.47 -9.13
N LEU A 244 -5.47 -14.29 -7.99
CA LEU A 244 -4.07 -14.68 -7.80
C LEU A 244 -3.86 -16.18 -8.00
N GLU A 245 -4.75 -17.01 -7.46
CA GLU A 245 -4.70 -18.48 -7.55
C GLU A 245 -4.84 -18.98 -9.00
N ARG A 246 -5.71 -18.34 -9.80
CA ARG A 246 -5.88 -18.70 -11.21
C ARG A 246 -4.71 -18.29 -12.10
N HIS A 247 -3.88 -17.34 -11.65
CA HIS A 247 -2.77 -16.79 -12.45
C HIS A 247 -1.42 -16.91 -11.74
N PRO A 248 -0.95 -18.15 -11.44
CA PRO A 248 0.27 -18.37 -10.66
C PRO A 248 1.56 -17.99 -11.40
N ASN A 249 1.49 -17.78 -12.72
CA ASN A 249 2.64 -17.39 -13.54
C ASN A 249 2.73 -15.87 -13.77
N THR A 250 1.72 -15.10 -13.35
CA THR A 250 1.72 -13.64 -13.43
C THR A 250 2.41 -13.07 -12.21
N THR A 251 3.33 -12.13 -12.39
CA THR A 251 3.94 -11.40 -11.28
C THR A 251 2.97 -10.34 -10.80
N TRP A 252 2.52 -10.45 -9.56
CA TRP A 252 1.58 -9.51 -8.95
C TRP A 252 2.27 -8.62 -7.95
N VAL A 253 1.95 -7.33 -7.97
CA VAL A 253 2.32 -6.38 -6.91
C VAL A 253 1.03 -5.81 -6.32
N LEU A 254 0.86 -5.95 -5.02
CA LEU A 254 -0.30 -5.46 -4.29
C LEU A 254 0.03 -4.10 -3.66
N ALA A 255 -0.73 -3.08 -4.05
CA ALA A 255 -0.58 -1.74 -3.50
C ALA A 255 -0.87 -1.72 -1.99
N HIS A 256 -0.19 -0.82 -1.27
CA HIS A 256 -0.46 -0.53 0.13
C HIS A 256 -0.37 -1.75 1.06
N MET A 257 0.61 -2.64 0.79
CA MET A 257 0.74 -3.92 1.52
C MET A 257 -0.60 -4.69 1.60
N SER A 258 -1.38 -4.62 0.49
CA SER A 258 -2.68 -5.31 0.40
C SER A 258 -3.72 -4.86 1.43
N TRP A 259 -3.55 -3.68 2.04
CA TRP A 259 -4.31 -3.20 3.19
C TRP A 259 -4.36 -4.19 4.37
N TYR A 260 -3.25 -4.95 4.56
CA TYR A 260 -3.07 -5.87 5.70
C TYR A 260 -1.99 -5.39 6.67
N THR A 261 -1.68 -4.09 6.67
CA THR A 261 -0.68 -3.55 7.60
C THR A 261 -1.13 -3.60 9.06
N GLN A 262 -2.44 -3.59 9.32
CA GLN A 262 -3.01 -3.86 10.65
C GLN A 262 -2.95 -5.35 11.03
N ASP A 263 -2.73 -6.25 10.06
CA ASP A 263 -2.60 -7.71 10.24
C ASP A 263 -1.49 -8.27 9.35
N LEU A 264 -0.24 -7.99 9.73
CA LEU A 264 0.94 -8.48 8.98
C LEU A 264 1.05 -10.01 9.00
N GLY A 265 0.41 -10.69 9.97
CA GLY A 265 0.30 -12.14 9.98
C GLY A 265 -0.45 -12.66 8.75
N ARG A 266 -1.61 -12.08 8.45
CA ARG A 266 -2.42 -12.41 7.26
C ARG A 266 -1.69 -12.06 5.94
N LEU A 267 -0.94 -10.96 5.91
CA LEU A 267 -0.09 -10.66 4.74
C LEU A 267 1.01 -11.72 4.56
N GLY A 268 1.58 -12.20 5.66
CA GLY A 268 2.58 -13.28 5.62
C GLY A 268 2.00 -14.59 5.07
N GLU A 269 0.80 -14.98 5.51
CA GLU A 269 0.08 -16.14 4.96
C GLU A 269 -0.18 -16.00 3.45
N LEU A 270 -0.53 -14.79 3.00
CA LEU A 270 -0.69 -14.48 1.58
C LEU A 270 0.62 -14.71 0.80
N PHE A 271 1.75 -14.21 1.31
CA PHE A 271 3.05 -14.41 0.69
C PHE A 271 3.48 -15.88 0.68
N ASP A 272 3.22 -16.62 1.74
CA ASP A 272 3.54 -18.04 1.84
C ASP A 272 2.69 -18.87 0.86
N ARG A 273 1.42 -18.48 0.63
CA ARG A 273 0.51 -19.13 -0.33
C ARG A 273 0.85 -18.81 -1.79
N PHE A 274 1.24 -17.57 -2.09
CA PHE A 274 1.44 -17.09 -3.47
C PHE A 274 2.88 -16.61 -3.72
N PRO A 275 3.78 -17.49 -4.23
CA PRO A 275 5.19 -17.13 -4.43
C PRO A 275 5.44 -16.07 -5.49
N ASN A 276 4.49 -15.77 -6.34
CA ASN A 276 4.52 -14.76 -7.41
C ASN A 276 3.94 -13.39 -7.01
N VAL A 277 3.58 -13.22 -5.71
CA VAL A 277 2.97 -11.98 -5.19
C VAL A 277 4.00 -11.17 -4.41
N TYR A 278 4.05 -9.89 -4.66
CA TYR A 278 4.82 -8.84 -3.99
C TYR A 278 3.85 -7.80 -3.41
N ALA A 279 4.33 -6.95 -2.52
CA ALA A 279 3.57 -5.81 -2.03
C ALA A 279 4.47 -4.57 -1.90
N GLU A 280 3.88 -3.38 -2.05
CA GLU A 280 4.60 -2.13 -1.86
C GLU A 280 4.04 -1.33 -0.67
N VAL A 281 4.84 -0.40 -0.15
CA VAL A 281 4.63 0.24 1.16
C VAL A 281 3.97 1.63 1.09
N GLY A 282 3.50 2.06 -0.07
CA GLY A 282 2.89 3.38 -0.25
C GLY A 282 1.70 3.59 0.68
N ALA A 283 1.59 4.79 1.23
CA ALA A 283 0.49 5.27 2.05
C ALA A 283 0.14 4.47 3.32
N VAL A 284 0.98 3.52 3.77
CA VAL A 284 0.71 2.67 4.96
C VAL A 284 1.69 2.86 6.11
N LEU A 285 2.52 3.89 6.03
CA LEU A 285 3.57 4.17 7.01
C LEU A 285 3.02 4.33 8.44
N TYR A 286 1.80 4.86 8.58
CA TYR A 286 1.13 5.06 9.87
C TYR A 286 0.90 3.74 10.63
N ASP A 287 0.66 2.64 9.93
CA ASP A 287 0.50 1.31 10.55
C ASP A 287 1.86 0.65 10.83
N LEU A 288 2.81 0.76 9.91
CA LEU A 288 4.14 0.20 10.09
C LEU A 288 4.86 0.85 11.28
N GLY A 289 4.83 2.18 11.36
CA GLY A 289 5.50 2.93 12.42
C GLY A 289 4.88 2.79 13.80
N ARG A 290 3.62 2.36 13.94
CA ARG A 290 3.01 2.10 15.27
C ARG A 290 3.31 0.71 15.84
N GLN A 291 3.85 -0.21 15.01
CA GLN A 291 4.22 -1.57 15.40
C GLN A 291 5.67 -1.93 14.98
N PRO A 292 6.68 -1.11 15.30
CA PRO A 292 8.00 -1.16 14.68
C PRO A 292 8.71 -2.49 14.86
N ARG A 293 8.55 -3.18 16.00
CA ARG A 293 9.19 -4.47 16.27
C ARG A 293 8.61 -5.58 15.40
N PHE A 294 7.29 -5.71 15.36
CA PHE A 294 6.63 -6.73 14.54
C PHE A 294 6.81 -6.44 13.05
N ALA A 295 6.70 -5.16 12.64
CA ALA A 295 6.96 -4.76 11.26
C ALA A 295 8.41 -5.05 10.85
N ARG A 296 9.42 -4.75 11.69
CA ARG A 296 10.82 -5.09 11.43
C ARG A 296 11.00 -6.59 11.18
N ASP A 297 10.49 -7.44 12.08
CA ASP A 297 10.60 -8.89 11.95
C ASP A 297 9.93 -9.39 10.66
N PHE A 298 8.77 -8.83 10.31
CA PHE A 298 8.06 -9.10 9.07
C PHE A 298 8.89 -8.71 7.84
N PHE A 299 9.47 -7.51 7.83
CA PHE A 299 10.29 -7.02 6.73
C PHE A 299 11.57 -7.85 6.54
N VAL A 300 12.21 -8.26 7.62
CA VAL A 300 13.37 -9.18 7.56
C VAL A 300 12.96 -10.55 7.00
N LYS A 301 11.83 -11.11 7.44
CA LYS A 301 11.35 -12.42 6.95
C LYS A 301 10.98 -12.37 5.46
N TYR A 302 10.27 -11.34 5.04
CA TYR A 302 9.73 -11.22 3.67
C TYR A 302 10.47 -10.18 2.81
N GLN A 303 11.74 -9.91 3.12
CA GLN A 303 12.57 -8.88 2.49
C GLN A 303 12.63 -8.98 0.96
N ASP A 304 12.44 -10.17 0.39
CA ASP A 304 12.48 -10.43 -1.05
C ASP A 304 11.12 -10.20 -1.75
N ARG A 305 10.10 -9.76 -1.01
CA ARG A 305 8.71 -9.66 -1.46
C ARG A 305 8.12 -8.24 -1.29
N ILE A 306 8.87 -7.34 -0.69
CA ILE A 306 8.44 -5.98 -0.37
C ILE A 306 9.18 -4.99 -1.26
N LEU A 307 8.46 -3.99 -1.77
CA LEU A 307 8.94 -2.94 -2.65
C LEU A 307 8.74 -1.57 -1.98
N PHE A 308 9.68 -0.67 -2.17
CA PHE A 308 9.45 0.73 -1.81
C PHE A 308 8.53 1.39 -2.84
N GLY A 309 7.57 2.16 -2.37
CA GLY A 309 6.68 3.02 -3.12
C GLY A 309 6.08 4.06 -2.20
N LYS A 310 5.75 5.24 -2.75
CA LYS A 310 5.24 6.37 -1.93
C LYS A 310 3.75 6.64 -2.16
N ASP A 311 3.20 6.31 -3.32
CA ASP A 311 1.89 6.67 -3.84
C ASP A 311 1.92 8.11 -4.42
N SER A 312 1.51 9.11 -3.71
CA SER A 312 1.52 10.48 -4.22
C SER A 312 2.92 11.11 -4.24
N PHE A 313 3.32 11.74 -5.35
CA PHE A 313 4.61 12.42 -5.46
C PHE A 313 4.56 13.78 -4.72
N GLN A 314 4.91 13.73 -3.43
CA GLN A 314 5.08 14.89 -2.55
C GLN A 314 6.47 14.77 -1.92
N PRO A 315 7.49 15.51 -2.42
CA PRO A 315 8.88 15.36 -1.99
C PRO A 315 9.13 15.50 -0.49
N ASP A 316 8.39 16.36 0.18
CA ASP A 316 8.49 16.63 1.63
C ASP A 316 7.95 15.49 2.52
N GLU A 317 7.23 14.53 1.95
CA GLU A 317 6.71 13.38 2.69
C GLU A 317 7.66 12.17 2.68
N TYR A 318 8.60 12.04 1.73
CA TYR A 318 9.53 10.90 1.66
C TYR A 318 10.46 10.76 2.88
N PRO A 319 10.98 11.84 3.49
CA PRO A 319 11.83 11.74 4.67
C PRO A 319 11.20 10.99 5.85
N TYR A 320 9.86 10.94 5.95
CA TYR A 320 9.17 10.16 6.95
C TYR A 320 9.32 8.65 6.73
N TYR A 321 9.34 8.19 5.47
CA TYR A 321 9.60 6.79 5.12
C TYR A 321 11.04 6.40 5.48
N TRP A 322 12.01 7.25 5.11
CA TRP A 322 13.40 7.03 5.47
C TRP A 322 13.59 6.97 6.98
N ARG A 323 12.98 7.89 7.71
CA ARG A 323 13.05 7.90 9.17
C ARG A 323 12.47 6.63 9.81
N VAL A 324 11.33 6.15 9.35
CA VAL A 324 10.73 4.90 9.86
C VAL A 324 11.56 3.68 9.51
N PHE A 325 12.13 3.61 8.30
CA PHE A 325 12.84 2.41 7.86
C PHE A 325 14.29 2.36 8.38
N GLU A 326 14.98 3.48 8.44
CA GLU A 326 16.43 3.56 8.64
C GLU A 326 16.85 3.88 10.08
N THR A 327 15.95 4.42 10.91
CA THR A 327 16.28 4.83 12.29
C THR A 327 15.56 3.99 13.32
N GLU A 328 16.00 4.12 14.59
CA GLU A 328 15.31 3.61 15.79
C GLU A 328 14.66 4.76 16.59
N ASP A 329 14.33 5.88 15.91
CA ASP A 329 13.70 7.03 16.54
C ASP A 329 12.37 6.66 17.18
N GLU A 330 12.06 7.32 18.29
CA GLU A 330 10.87 7.04 19.08
C GLU A 330 9.91 8.23 19.11
N TYR A 331 8.62 7.93 19.06
CA TYR A 331 7.53 8.83 19.42
C TYR A 331 7.49 10.13 18.59
N PHE A 332 7.48 10.03 17.27
CA PHE A 332 7.38 11.19 16.38
C PHE A 332 6.04 11.23 15.61
N ASP A 333 5.69 12.41 15.12
CA ASP A 333 4.44 12.63 14.40
C ASP A 333 4.48 12.07 12.98
N TYR A 334 3.33 11.60 12.51
CA TYR A 334 3.08 11.33 11.10
C TYR A 334 2.70 12.64 10.39
N TYR A 335 3.03 12.77 9.12
CA TYR A 335 2.80 14.00 8.34
C TYR A 335 1.32 14.26 8.00
N ARG A 336 0.45 13.24 8.13
CA ARG A 336 -1.00 13.37 7.93
C ARG A 336 -1.72 13.11 9.25
N ASP A 337 -1.99 14.16 10.00
CA ASP A 337 -2.57 14.08 11.36
C ASP A 337 -4.00 13.51 11.41
N TYR A 338 -4.69 13.44 10.27
CA TYR A 338 -6.01 12.81 10.18
C TYR A 338 -5.97 11.30 9.93
N HIS A 339 -4.83 10.73 9.53
CA HIS A 339 -4.65 9.28 9.39
C HIS A 339 -4.39 8.59 10.72
N ALA A 340 -3.58 9.22 11.58
CA ALA A 340 -3.08 8.61 12.79
C ALA A 340 -3.11 9.60 13.96
N PHE A 341 -3.83 9.28 15.02
CA PHE A 341 -3.77 10.01 16.29
C PHE A 341 -2.73 9.43 17.27
N TRP A 342 -1.98 8.42 16.83
CA TRP A 342 -0.84 7.82 17.51
C TRP A 342 0.48 8.32 16.93
N LYS A 343 1.57 8.05 17.66
CA LYS A 343 2.93 8.38 17.22
C LYS A 343 3.56 7.22 16.47
N LEU A 344 4.58 7.54 15.67
CA LEU A 344 5.37 6.57 14.93
C LEU A 344 6.72 6.33 15.63
N TYR A 345 7.33 5.20 15.27
CA TYR A 345 8.62 4.72 15.74
C TYR A 345 9.42 4.17 14.55
N GLY A 346 10.72 4.33 14.58
CA GLY A 346 11.62 3.75 13.60
C GLY A 346 11.77 2.25 13.75
N MET A 347 11.94 1.55 12.63
CA MET A 347 12.14 0.09 12.58
C MET A 347 13.62 -0.30 12.61
N GLY A 348 14.53 0.60 12.22
CA GLY A 348 15.97 0.31 12.16
C GLY A 348 16.30 -0.91 11.29
N LEU A 349 15.79 -0.95 10.06
CA LEU A 349 15.99 -2.07 9.17
C LEU A 349 17.47 -2.28 8.83
N PRO A 350 17.96 -3.53 8.73
CA PRO A 350 19.32 -3.83 8.27
C PRO A 350 19.57 -3.33 6.84
N ASP A 351 20.82 -3.00 6.54
CA ASP A 351 21.21 -2.43 5.25
C ASP A 351 20.96 -3.36 4.05
N ASP A 352 21.11 -4.66 4.23
CA ASP A 352 20.78 -5.66 3.21
C ASP A 352 19.27 -5.73 2.94
N VAL A 353 18.46 -5.59 3.95
CA VAL A 353 17.00 -5.50 3.82
C VAL A 353 16.60 -4.18 3.13
N LEU A 354 17.21 -3.05 3.52
CA LEU A 354 16.96 -1.76 2.88
C LEU A 354 17.27 -1.79 1.37
N ARG A 355 18.41 -2.36 0.94
CA ARG A 355 18.75 -2.47 -0.49
C ARG A 355 17.70 -3.27 -1.27
N LYS A 356 17.26 -4.39 -0.72
CA LYS A 356 16.22 -5.22 -1.36
C LYS A 356 14.92 -4.45 -1.56
N ILE A 357 14.45 -3.77 -0.50
CA ILE A 357 13.21 -3.02 -0.54
C ILE A 357 13.32 -1.80 -1.45
N TYR A 358 14.45 -1.08 -1.39
CA TYR A 358 14.62 0.16 -2.12
C TYR A 358 14.81 -0.06 -3.63
N TYR A 359 15.50 -1.13 -4.06
CA TYR A 359 15.76 -1.28 -5.49
C TYR A 359 15.89 -2.74 -6.00
N GLU A 360 16.51 -3.66 -5.25
CA GLU A 360 16.84 -4.98 -5.80
C GLU A 360 15.58 -5.77 -6.20
N ASN A 361 14.51 -5.70 -5.39
CA ASN A 361 13.26 -6.37 -5.70
C ASN A 361 12.59 -5.78 -6.95
N ALA A 362 12.57 -4.46 -7.10
CA ALA A 362 12.03 -3.82 -8.30
C ALA A 362 12.85 -4.21 -9.55
N GLN A 363 14.17 -4.22 -9.46
CA GLN A 363 15.06 -4.66 -10.54
C GLN A 363 14.91 -6.13 -10.93
N ARG A 364 14.43 -6.96 -10.01
CA ARG A 364 14.17 -8.37 -10.27
C ARG A 364 12.89 -8.62 -11.04
N ILE A 365 11.83 -7.82 -10.76
CA ILE A 365 10.50 -8.07 -11.31
C ILE A 365 10.12 -7.17 -12.50
N ILE A 366 10.81 -6.04 -12.69
CA ILE A 366 10.56 -5.16 -13.83
C ILE A 366 11.59 -5.46 -14.92
N PRO A 367 11.17 -5.91 -16.13
CA PRO A 367 12.06 -6.10 -17.26
C PRO A 367 12.70 -4.77 -17.66
N ASP A 368 13.95 -4.84 -18.11
CA ASP A 368 14.72 -3.69 -18.60
C ASP A 368 14.84 -2.49 -17.63
N MET A 369 14.66 -2.74 -16.33
CA MET A 369 14.86 -1.71 -15.30
C MET A 369 16.28 -1.15 -15.40
N PRO A 370 16.47 0.18 -15.43
CA PRO A 370 17.80 0.79 -15.36
C PRO A 370 18.59 0.30 -14.15
N ARG A 371 19.86 -0.12 -14.38
CA ARG A 371 20.71 -0.67 -13.31
C ARG A 371 21.87 0.26 -12.91
N ASN A 372 22.14 1.28 -13.71
CA ASN A 372 23.21 2.23 -13.43
C ASN A 372 22.87 3.12 -12.23
N GLY A 373 23.86 3.38 -11.37
CA GLY A 373 23.71 4.29 -10.23
C GLY A 373 23.08 3.67 -8.98
N PHE A 374 23.01 2.33 -8.90
CA PHE A 374 22.56 1.60 -7.70
C PHE A 374 23.74 0.95 -6.94
N SER A 375 24.88 0.73 -7.56
CA SER A 375 26.07 0.27 -6.86
C SER A 375 26.62 1.40 -5.99
N GLY A 376 26.69 1.18 -4.67
CA GLY A 376 27.32 2.10 -3.72
C GLY A 376 28.87 2.01 -3.76
N GLU A 377 29.46 1.89 -4.93
CA GLU A 377 30.89 2.01 -5.15
C GLU A 377 31.15 3.40 -5.74
N ASN A 378 31.41 4.36 -4.83
CA ASN A 378 32.19 5.56 -5.15
C ASN A 378 33.63 5.34 -4.74
#